data_6ace07adf1dc2d9117687517fa106509
#
_entry.id   6ace07adf1dc2d9117687517fa106509
#
_cell.length_a   1.000
_cell.length_b   1.000
_cell.length_c   1.000
_cell.angle_alpha   90.00
_cell.angle_beta   90.00
_cell.angle_gamma   90.00
#
_symmetry.space_group_name_H-M   'P 1'
#
loop_
_entity.id
_entity.type
_entity.pdbx_description
1 polymer ?
#
loop_
_entity_poly.entity_id
_entity_poly.type
_entity_poly.pdbx_seq_one_letter_code
_entity_poly.pdbx_strand_id
1 'polypeptide(L)'
;MPKATRLIAGIATALLTVALASCSGGGSVVTVNGQAISHATFDKKLENNPVAQNILQQEVMNLLIDQYATQNHITITPAQIDKVENQYKAQYPPGQFDSLLKARGLTEKDVRNLIRRQLVLDQAVGGNITIPESDVAAFFKKNHAAFDVHAEVKARHILVPDLATAQKIEADLKAGQHFSALAKQYSQDPGSRTKGGELGWFRRGQMVPSFEKYAFSAPIGQISPPIKSAFGYHIIQVQARKPGKKATLASAHDQIVQALRQQQEAPLVQPFLASLQQKAKIVVNDPAFASLFPTPAPLPSAAPAAPAAPAPAATK
;
A
#
# COMPACT_ATOMS: atom_id res chain seq x y z
N MET A 1 -46.04 16.21 22.59
CA MET A 1 -45.79 17.56 23.13
C MET A 1 -44.96 17.41 24.38
N PRO A 2 -43.75 17.96 24.45
CA PRO A 2 -43.51 19.17 25.18
C PRO A 2 -42.54 20.14 24.47
N LYS A 3 -42.67 21.34 24.87
CA LYS A 3 -42.26 22.66 24.52
C LYS A 3 -40.74 22.86 24.35
N ALA A 4 -40.34 23.43 23.21
CA ALA A 4 -39.07 24.09 23.00
C ALA A 4 -39.06 25.42 23.78
N THR A 5 -38.10 25.57 24.67
CA THR A 5 -37.83 26.83 25.34
C THR A 5 -36.79 27.61 24.55
N ARG A 6 -37.22 28.69 23.95
CA ARG A 6 -36.39 29.72 23.31
C ARG A 6 -35.63 30.49 24.40
N LEU A 7 -34.30 30.50 24.32
CA LEU A 7 -33.48 31.48 25.03
C LEU A 7 -32.93 32.46 24.00
N ILE A 8 -33.64 33.58 23.84
CA ILE A 8 -33.13 34.81 23.22
C ILE A 8 -32.69 35.70 24.37
N ALA A 9 -31.40 35.87 24.51
CA ALA A 9 -30.84 36.87 25.43
C ALA A 9 -29.97 37.85 24.65
N GLY A 10 -30.36 39.05 24.68
CA GLY A 10 -29.87 40.37 24.43
C GLY A 10 -28.42 40.52 23.92
N ILE A 11 -28.31 41.08 22.71
CA ILE A 11 -27.09 41.69 22.20
C ILE A 11 -26.98 43.08 22.84
N ALA A 12 -26.14 43.17 23.86
CA ALA A 12 -25.67 44.48 24.33
C ALA A 12 -24.51 44.89 23.41
N THR A 13 -24.73 45.95 22.66
CA THR A 13 -23.71 46.60 21.82
C THR A 13 -22.71 47.30 22.73
N ALA A 14 -21.61 46.62 23.06
CA ALA A 14 -20.45 47.26 23.68
C ALA A 14 -19.45 47.61 22.58
N LEU A 15 -19.40 48.87 22.22
CA LEU A 15 -18.30 49.47 21.49
C LEU A 15 -17.06 49.39 22.38
N LEU A 16 -16.25 48.36 22.19
CA LEU A 16 -14.94 48.25 22.82
C LEU A 16 -13.89 48.81 21.88
N THR A 17 -13.40 49.99 22.23
CA THR A 17 -12.18 50.59 21.64
C THR A 17 -11.03 49.63 21.82
N VAL A 18 -10.56 49.08 20.70
CA VAL A 18 -9.38 48.22 20.68
C VAL A 18 -8.14 49.10 20.87
N ALA A 19 -7.61 49.12 22.09
CA ALA A 19 -6.27 49.58 22.33
C ALA A 19 -5.29 48.62 21.62
N LEU A 20 -4.55 49.15 20.66
CA LEU A 20 -3.43 48.50 20.05
C LEU A 20 -2.31 48.31 21.10
N ALA A 21 -2.31 47.17 21.78
CA ALA A 21 -1.13 46.68 22.46
C ALA A 21 -0.36 45.78 21.48
N SER A 22 0.51 46.42 20.72
CA SER A 22 1.60 45.71 20.04
C SER A 22 2.64 45.38 21.10
N CYS A 23 2.99 44.10 21.23
CA CYS A 23 4.34 43.55 21.47
C CYS A 23 4.22 42.13 22.05
N SER A 24 4.37 41.17 21.18
CA SER A 24 5.22 39.97 21.28
C SER A 24 4.74 38.95 20.27
N GLY A 25 5.61 38.59 19.41
CA GLY A 25 5.65 37.61 18.34
C GLY A 25 4.54 36.55 18.22
N GLY A 26 3.33 36.92 17.77
CA GLY A 26 2.30 35.95 17.53
C GLY A 26 1.18 36.54 16.68
N GLY A 27 1.38 36.54 15.34
CA GLY A 27 0.32 36.89 14.40
C GLY A 27 -0.91 35.97 14.55
N SER A 28 -2.04 36.37 13.99
CA SER A 28 -3.23 35.50 13.93
C SER A 28 -3.07 34.48 12.79
N VAL A 29 -3.46 33.24 13.09
CA VAL A 29 -3.55 32.18 12.06
C VAL A 29 -4.71 32.50 11.11
N VAL A 30 -5.84 32.94 11.69
CA VAL A 30 -7.07 33.30 10.96
C VAL A 30 -7.86 34.34 11.73
N THR A 31 -8.60 35.17 11.02
CA THR A 31 -9.54 36.13 11.63
C THR A 31 -10.94 35.89 11.08
N VAL A 32 -11.94 35.74 11.96
CA VAL A 32 -13.34 35.51 11.59
C VAL A 32 -14.17 36.65 12.23
N ASN A 33 -14.81 37.46 11.40
CA ASN A 33 -15.63 38.61 11.84
C ASN A 33 -14.92 39.53 12.85
N GLY A 34 -13.63 39.77 12.65
CA GLY A 34 -12.81 40.63 13.52
C GLY A 34 -12.23 39.92 14.75
N GLN A 35 -12.59 38.68 15.04
CA GLN A 35 -11.99 37.89 16.11
C GLN A 35 -10.86 37.02 15.59
N ALA A 36 -9.67 37.13 16.17
CA ALA A 36 -8.48 36.43 15.75
C ALA A 36 -8.29 35.10 16.50
N ILE A 37 -7.92 34.06 15.78
CA ILE A 37 -7.31 32.86 16.36
C ILE A 37 -5.79 33.09 16.30
N SER A 38 -5.17 33.26 17.47
CA SER A 38 -3.72 33.49 17.55
C SER A 38 -2.93 32.20 17.33
N HIS A 39 -1.67 32.33 16.86
CA HIS A 39 -0.72 31.21 16.80
C HIS A 39 -0.61 30.51 18.15
N ALA A 40 -0.45 31.24 19.25
CA ALA A 40 -0.34 30.66 20.59
C ALA A 40 -1.53 29.77 20.97
N THR A 41 -2.77 30.17 20.61
CA THR A 41 -3.97 29.36 20.87
C THR A 41 -4.00 28.11 19.98
N PHE A 42 -3.57 28.23 18.73
CA PHE A 42 -3.54 27.14 17.77
C PHE A 42 -2.43 26.13 18.12
N ASP A 43 -1.23 26.61 18.41
CA ASP A 43 -0.07 25.81 18.79
C ASP A 43 -0.37 25.00 20.06
N LYS A 44 -0.96 25.61 21.10
CA LYS A 44 -1.38 24.90 22.32
C LYS A 44 -2.38 23.77 22.04
N LYS A 45 -3.24 23.91 21.03
CA LYS A 45 -4.14 22.82 20.60
C LYS A 45 -3.39 21.72 19.86
N LEU A 46 -2.35 22.07 19.10
CA LEU A 46 -1.47 21.09 18.42
C LEU A 46 -0.62 20.31 19.42
N GLU A 47 -0.06 20.97 20.44
CA GLU A 47 0.72 20.32 21.51
C GLU A 47 -0.02 19.14 22.15
N ASN A 48 -1.31 19.30 22.39
CA ASN A 48 -2.16 18.28 23.00
C ASN A 48 -2.83 17.35 21.97
N ASN A 49 -2.49 17.47 20.68
CA ASN A 49 -3.06 16.64 19.62
C ASN A 49 -2.19 15.41 19.38
N PRO A 50 -2.71 14.17 19.58
CA PRO A 50 -1.93 12.96 19.37
C PRO A 50 -1.35 12.83 17.94
N VAL A 51 -2.02 13.39 16.93
CA VAL A 51 -1.52 13.37 15.54
C VAL A 51 -0.29 14.26 15.41
N ALA A 52 -0.32 15.47 15.99
CA ALA A 52 0.84 16.38 15.97
C ALA A 52 2.01 15.80 16.76
N GLN A 53 1.75 15.17 17.90
CA GLN A 53 2.76 14.47 18.70
C GLN A 53 3.41 13.31 17.92
N ASN A 54 2.61 12.50 17.22
CA ASN A 54 3.12 11.43 16.36
C ASN A 54 3.98 11.97 15.20
N ILE A 55 3.56 13.08 14.59
CA ILE A 55 4.34 13.75 13.55
C ILE A 55 5.71 14.18 14.11
N LEU A 56 5.75 14.81 15.28
CA LEU A 56 7.00 15.22 15.91
C LEU A 56 7.92 14.03 16.20
N GLN A 57 7.38 12.93 16.76
CA GLN A 57 8.15 11.71 17.00
C GLN A 57 8.70 11.13 15.70
N GLN A 58 7.91 11.15 14.63
CA GLN A 58 8.33 10.68 13.31
C GLN A 58 9.44 11.56 12.73
N GLU A 59 9.34 12.90 12.87
CA GLU A 59 10.37 13.81 12.39
C GLU A 59 11.70 13.65 13.15
N VAL A 60 11.64 13.42 14.47
CA VAL A 60 12.84 13.08 15.25
C VAL A 60 13.47 11.80 14.72
N MET A 61 12.67 10.75 14.48
CA MET A 61 13.17 9.48 13.94
C MET A 61 13.74 9.66 12.53
N ASN A 62 13.08 10.44 11.67
CA ASN A 62 13.57 10.79 10.34
C ASN A 62 14.95 11.44 10.41
N LEU A 63 15.12 12.38 11.34
CA LEU A 63 16.40 13.07 11.54
C LEU A 63 17.49 12.11 12.02
N LEU A 64 17.17 11.19 12.94
CA LEU A 64 18.11 10.17 13.42
C LEU A 64 18.57 9.22 12.31
N ILE A 65 17.67 8.81 11.42
CA ILE A 65 18.00 7.98 10.26
C ILE A 65 18.91 8.75 9.31
N ASP A 66 18.61 10.03 9.06
CA ASP A 66 19.42 10.88 8.18
C ASP A 66 20.83 11.13 8.74
N GLN A 67 20.94 11.34 10.05
CA GLN A 67 22.21 11.47 10.75
C GLN A 67 23.02 10.16 10.71
N TYR A 68 22.35 9.02 10.95
CA TYR A 68 22.99 7.71 10.85
C TYR A 68 23.54 7.45 9.45
N ALA A 69 22.76 7.77 8.40
CA ALA A 69 23.22 7.65 7.02
C ALA A 69 24.49 8.48 6.76
N THR A 70 24.51 9.70 7.25
CA THR A 70 25.66 10.61 7.11
C THR A 70 26.88 10.06 7.85
N GLN A 71 26.73 9.67 9.10
CA GLN A 71 27.81 9.16 9.95
C GLN A 71 28.42 7.85 9.43
N ASN A 72 27.60 7.01 8.79
CA ASN A 72 28.05 5.73 8.25
C ASN A 72 28.30 5.75 6.73
N HIS A 73 28.34 6.94 6.12
CA HIS A 73 28.61 7.13 4.69
C HIS A 73 27.66 6.35 3.77
N ILE A 74 26.41 6.14 4.22
CA ILE A 74 25.38 5.48 3.42
C ILE A 74 24.85 6.47 2.40
N THR A 75 25.12 6.20 1.13
CA THR A 75 24.68 7.05 0.02
C THR A 75 23.62 6.30 -0.81
N ILE A 76 22.42 6.88 -0.89
CA ILE A 76 21.35 6.41 -1.75
C ILE A 76 21.30 7.28 -3.01
N THR A 77 21.51 6.65 -4.16
CA THR A 77 21.54 7.36 -5.44
C THR A 77 20.13 7.70 -5.94
N PRO A 78 19.97 8.77 -6.74
CA PRO A 78 18.68 9.08 -7.37
C PRO A 78 18.11 7.90 -8.17
N ALA A 79 18.94 7.15 -8.88
CA ALA A 79 18.52 5.97 -9.65
C ALA A 79 17.91 4.86 -8.78
N GLN A 80 18.40 4.66 -7.56
CA GLN A 80 17.81 3.71 -6.61
C GLN A 80 16.42 4.17 -6.15
N ILE A 81 16.26 5.47 -5.88
CA ILE A 81 14.97 6.07 -5.51
C ILE A 81 14.00 5.95 -6.68
N ASP A 82 14.42 6.34 -7.90
CA ASP A 82 13.58 6.27 -9.11
C ASP A 82 13.09 4.86 -9.40
N LYS A 83 13.95 3.85 -9.20
CA LYS A 83 13.58 2.44 -9.36
C LYS A 83 12.41 2.05 -8.44
N VAL A 84 12.49 2.40 -7.16
CA VAL A 84 11.45 2.08 -6.17
C VAL A 84 10.19 2.91 -6.43
N GLU A 85 10.33 4.19 -6.72
CA GLU A 85 9.20 5.07 -7.05
C GLU A 85 8.41 4.57 -8.27
N ASN A 86 9.13 4.17 -9.34
CA ASN A 86 8.51 3.62 -10.54
C ASN A 86 7.79 2.28 -10.26
N GLN A 87 8.30 1.45 -9.36
CA GLN A 87 7.62 0.24 -8.91
C GLN A 87 6.30 0.55 -8.20
N TYR A 88 6.26 1.60 -7.35
CA TYR A 88 5.02 2.06 -6.73
C TYR A 88 4.05 2.65 -7.77
N LYS A 89 4.52 3.54 -8.64
CA LYS A 89 3.70 4.14 -9.71
C LYS A 89 3.07 3.09 -10.62
N ALA A 90 3.80 2.02 -10.95
CA ALA A 90 3.32 0.93 -11.81
C ALA A 90 2.16 0.10 -11.21
N GLN A 91 1.89 0.21 -9.90
CA GLN A 91 0.78 -0.47 -9.24
C GLN A 91 -0.56 0.27 -9.42
N TYR A 92 -0.52 1.50 -9.92
CA TYR A 92 -1.70 2.35 -10.11
C TYR A 92 -1.93 2.64 -11.60
N PRO A 93 -3.18 2.80 -12.01
CA PRO A 93 -3.50 3.36 -13.31
C PRO A 93 -2.84 4.74 -13.52
N PRO A 94 -2.57 5.14 -14.77
CA PRO A 94 -1.97 6.43 -15.09
C PRO A 94 -2.69 7.60 -14.40
N GLY A 95 -1.93 8.47 -13.72
CA GLY A 95 -2.45 9.65 -13.01
C GLY A 95 -3.12 9.40 -11.65
N GLN A 96 -3.41 8.15 -11.30
CA GLN A 96 -4.06 7.84 -10.01
C GLN A 96 -3.10 8.00 -8.84
N PHE A 97 -1.83 7.68 -9.03
CA PHE A 97 -0.80 7.86 -7.99
C PHE A 97 -0.68 9.33 -7.56
N ASP A 98 -0.59 10.25 -8.51
CA ASP A 98 -0.49 11.69 -8.22
C ASP A 98 -1.75 12.22 -7.53
N SER A 99 -2.92 11.73 -7.96
CA SER A 99 -4.19 12.08 -7.32
C SER A 99 -4.24 11.61 -5.86
N LEU A 100 -3.71 10.42 -5.57
CA LEU A 100 -3.60 9.88 -4.22
C LEU A 100 -2.67 10.72 -3.34
N LEU A 101 -1.52 11.17 -3.86
CA LEU A 101 -0.60 12.04 -3.14
C LEU A 101 -1.28 13.36 -2.76
N LYS A 102 -1.93 14.01 -3.72
CA LYS A 102 -2.68 15.25 -3.47
C LYS A 102 -3.75 15.09 -2.40
N ALA A 103 -4.52 13.99 -2.48
CA ALA A 103 -5.57 13.70 -1.49
C ALA A 103 -5.00 13.51 -0.07
N ARG A 104 -3.74 13.11 0.06
CA ARG A 104 -3.04 12.94 1.35
C ARG A 104 -2.18 14.13 1.75
N GLY A 105 -2.16 15.21 0.96
CA GLY A 105 -1.33 16.39 1.21
C GLY A 105 0.17 16.10 1.07
N LEU A 106 0.55 15.06 0.32
CA LEU A 106 1.95 14.68 0.09
C LEU A 106 2.44 15.21 -1.25
N THR A 107 3.72 15.60 -1.27
CA THR A 107 4.44 15.95 -2.50
C THR A 107 5.25 14.74 -2.99
N GLU A 108 5.67 14.76 -4.25
CA GLU A 108 6.61 13.78 -4.79
C GLU A 108 7.93 13.78 -3.99
N LYS A 109 8.40 14.95 -3.56
CA LYS A 109 9.59 15.08 -2.71
C LYS A 109 9.43 14.33 -1.38
N ASP A 110 8.26 14.38 -0.77
CA ASP A 110 8.00 13.65 0.49
C ASP A 110 8.08 12.14 0.28
N VAL A 111 7.49 11.63 -0.81
CA VAL A 111 7.58 10.22 -1.17
C VAL A 111 9.03 9.81 -1.44
N ARG A 112 9.79 10.60 -2.19
CA ARG A 112 11.21 10.33 -2.47
C ARG A 112 12.06 10.33 -1.19
N ASN A 113 11.77 11.20 -0.23
CA ASN A 113 12.44 11.20 1.08
C ASN A 113 12.07 9.95 1.89
N LEU A 114 10.80 9.51 1.87
CA LEU A 114 10.39 8.25 2.51
C LEU A 114 11.12 7.05 1.90
N ILE A 115 11.16 6.96 0.57
CA ILE A 115 11.90 5.91 -0.15
C ILE A 115 13.39 5.94 0.22
N ARG A 116 14.00 7.11 0.23
CA ARG A 116 15.41 7.25 0.60
C ARG A 116 15.70 6.72 2.00
N ARG A 117 14.89 7.10 2.98
CA ARG A 117 15.05 6.62 4.36
C ARG A 117 14.82 5.12 4.48
N GLN A 118 13.83 4.59 3.75
CA GLN A 118 13.61 3.15 3.70
C GLN A 118 14.86 2.43 3.16
N LEU A 119 15.44 2.90 2.07
CA LEU A 119 16.66 2.32 1.50
C LEU A 119 17.87 2.45 2.44
N VAL A 120 17.95 3.53 3.24
CA VAL A 120 18.96 3.66 4.32
C VAL A 120 18.76 2.58 5.38
N LEU A 121 17.53 2.35 5.82
CA LEU A 121 17.20 1.31 6.79
C LEU A 121 17.52 -0.08 6.25
N ASP A 122 17.13 -0.38 5.02
CA ASP A 122 17.43 -1.65 4.36
C ASP A 122 18.96 -1.91 4.31
N GLN A 123 19.74 -0.87 4.04
CA GLN A 123 21.21 -0.96 4.04
C GLN A 123 21.79 -1.10 5.46
N ALA A 124 21.22 -0.39 6.44
CA ALA A 124 21.69 -0.40 7.81
C ALA A 124 21.43 -1.75 8.52
N VAL A 125 20.25 -2.35 8.33
CA VAL A 125 19.87 -3.60 8.97
C VAL A 125 20.14 -4.83 8.10
N GLY A 126 20.08 -4.66 6.78
CA GLY A 126 20.22 -5.74 5.79
C GLY A 126 21.65 -5.94 5.28
N GLY A 127 22.59 -5.02 5.57
CA GLY A 127 23.95 -5.05 5.01
C GLY A 127 24.73 -6.34 5.30
N ASN A 128 24.44 -7.00 6.42
CA ASN A 128 25.08 -8.26 6.83
C ASN A 128 24.21 -9.50 6.59
N ILE A 129 23.01 -9.34 6.01
CA ILE A 129 22.10 -10.45 5.74
C ILE A 129 22.52 -11.12 4.43
N THR A 130 22.96 -12.36 4.52
CA THR A 130 23.22 -13.24 3.38
C THR A 130 22.11 -14.28 3.33
N ILE A 131 21.47 -14.41 2.17
CA ILE A 131 20.46 -15.44 1.92
C ILE A 131 21.17 -16.63 1.24
N PRO A 132 21.30 -17.80 1.91
CA PRO A 132 21.90 -18.98 1.30
C PRO A 132 21.07 -19.50 0.15
N GLU A 133 21.70 -19.99 -0.91
CA GLU A 133 21.03 -20.62 -2.06
C GLU A 133 20.18 -21.84 -1.66
N SER A 134 20.59 -22.54 -0.59
CA SER A 134 19.80 -23.63 0.00
C SER A 134 18.41 -23.17 0.45
N ASP A 135 18.33 -21.97 1.05
CA ASP A 135 17.09 -21.40 1.57
C ASP A 135 16.21 -20.93 0.42
N VAL A 136 16.80 -20.36 -0.63
CA VAL A 136 16.11 -19.98 -1.87
C VAL A 136 15.49 -21.22 -2.52
N ALA A 137 16.26 -22.30 -2.65
CA ALA A 137 15.78 -23.56 -3.21
C ALA A 137 14.68 -24.20 -2.36
N ALA A 138 14.84 -24.22 -1.04
CA ALA A 138 13.85 -24.75 -0.10
C ALA A 138 12.53 -23.93 -0.14
N PHE A 139 12.64 -22.60 -0.18
CA PHE A 139 11.48 -21.71 -0.29
C PHE A 139 10.72 -21.94 -1.61
N PHE A 140 11.46 -22.03 -2.74
CA PHE A 140 10.88 -22.32 -4.03
C PHE A 140 10.16 -23.67 -4.04
N LYS A 141 10.82 -24.73 -3.56
CA LYS A 141 10.22 -26.07 -3.48
C LYS A 141 8.88 -26.07 -2.74
N LYS A 142 8.79 -25.30 -1.64
CA LYS A 142 7.59 -25.19 -0.82
C LYS A 142 6.50 -24.33 -1.46
N ASN A 143 6.87 -23.29 -2.21
CA ASN A 143 5.98 -22.23 -2.65
C ASN A 143 5.92 -22.04 -4.17
N HIS A 144 6.45 -22.97 -4.98
CA HIS A 144 6.63 -22.79 -6.44
C HIS A 144 5.35 -22.34 -7.16
N ALA A 145 4.18 -22.84 -6.73
CA ALA A 145 2.90 -22.50 -7.35
C ALA A 145 2.53 -21.00 -7.24
N ALA A 146 3.04 -20.31 -6.20
CA ALA A 146 2.82 -18.87 -6.02
C ALA A 146 3.55 -18.01 -7.05
N PHE A 147 4.57 -18.57 -7.70
CA PHE A 147 5.38 -17.90 -8.73
C PHE A 147 4.94 -18.24 -10.16
N ASP A 148 3.98 -19.14 -10.33
CA ASP A 148 3.44 -19.50 -11.62
C ASP A 148 2.73 -18.30 -12.27
N VAL A 149 3.02 -18.07 -13.54
CA VAL A 149 2.21 -17.17 -14.36
C VAL A 149 0.99 -17.96 -14.82
N HIS A 150 -0.19 -17.55 -14.35
CA HIS A 150 -1.43 -18.20 -14.73
C HIS A 150 -1.84 -17.81 -16.15
N ALA A 151 -2.39 -18.79 -16.89
CA ALA A 151 -3.00 -18.51 -18.18
C ALA A 151 -4.21 -17.60 -18.00
N GLU A 152 -4.34 -16.60 -18.88
CA GLU A 152 -5.48 -15.69 -18.92
C GLU A 152 -6.13 -15.71 -20.31
N VAL A 153 -7.45 -15.61 -20.33
CA VAL A 153 -8.25 -15.50 -21.56
C VAL A 153 -9.05 -14.21 -21.52
N LYS A 154 -9.05 -13.50 -22.64
CA LYS A 154 -9.98 -12.40 -22.87
C LYS A 154 -11.09 -12.88 -23.78
N ALA A 155 -12.34 -12.75 -23.36
CA ALA A 155 -13.47 -13.20 -24.14
C ALA A 155 -14.68 -12.26 -23.98
N ARG A 156 -15.65 -12.46 -24.87
CA ARG A 156 -16.99 -11.91 -24.77
C ARG A 156 -18.01 -13.01 -24.91
N HIS A 157 -19.21 -12.82 -24.35
CA HIS A 157 -20.28 -13.80 -24.42
C HIS A 157 -21.68 -13.20 -24.54
N ILE A 158 -22.62 -14.07 -24.94
CA ILE A 158 -24.04 -13.79 -24.91
C ILE A 158 -24.68 -14.95 -24.13
N LEU A 159 -25.41 -14.64 -23.06
CA LEU A 159 -26.13 -15.62 -22.26
C LEU A 159 -27.62 -15.55 -22.57
N VAL A 160 -28.22 -16.68 -22.90
CA VAL A 160 -29.67 -16.78 -23.18
C VAL A 160 -30.25 -18.02 -22.49
N PRO A 161 -31.59 -18.03 -22.19
CA PRO A 161 -32.17 -19.09 -21.40
C PRO A 161 -32.37 -20.41 -22.18
N ASP A 162 -32.57 -20.36 -23.47
CA ASP A 162 -32.95 -21.51 -24.29
C ASP A 162 -32.02 -21.75 -25.47
N LEU A 163 -31.99 -23.01 -25.93
CA LEU A 163 -31.15 -23.47 -27.02
C LEU A 163 -31.50 -22.85 -28.38
N ALA A 164 -32.79 -22.67 -28.65
CA ALA A 164 -33.25 -22.17 -29.96
C ALA A 164 -32.77 -20.71 -30.18
N THR A 165 -32.88 -19.86 -29.17
CA THR A 165 -32.37 -18.51 -29.18
C THR A 165 -30.81 -18.51 -29.32
N ALA A 166 -30.11 -19.39 -28.63
CA ALA A 166 -28.66 -19.50 -28.76
C ALA A 166 -28.22 -19.91 -30.17
N GLN A 167 -28.91 -20.90 -30.79
CA GLN A 167 -28.64 -21.32 -32.16
C GLN A 167 -28.91 -20.21 -33.18
N LYS A 168 -30.00 -19.45 -32.98
CA LYS A 168 -30.29 -18.28 -33.81
C LYS A 168 -29.17 -17.24 -33.75
N ILE A 169 -28.71 -16.91 -32.54
CA ILE A 169 -27.61 -15.95 -32.34
C ILE A 169 -26.30 -16.45 -32.97
N GLU A 170 -25.99 -17.74 -32.82
CA GLU A 170 -24.84 -18.35 -33.47
C GLU A 170 -24.90 -18.19 -35.00
N ALA A 171 -26.05 -18.48 -35.61
CA ALA A 171 -26.28 -18.29 -37.05
C ALA A 171 -26.13 -16.83 -37.46
N ASP A 172 -26.74 -15.89 -36.73
CA ASP A 172 -26.68 -14.46 -36.98
C ASP A 172 -25.23 -13.96 -36.94
N LEU A 173 -24.43 -14.41 -35.94
CA LEU A 173 -23.00 -14.09 -35.83
C LEU A 173 -22.16 -14.67 -36.96
N LYS A 174 -22.46 -15.90 -37.40
CA LYS A 174 -21.81 -16.53 -38.57
C LYS A 174 -22.20 -15.82 -39.87
N ALA A 175 -23.38 -15.22 -39.94
CA ALA A 175 -23.84 -14.39 -41.04
C ALA A 175 -23.25 -12.96 -41.03
N GLY A 176 -22.37 -12.64 -40.02
CA GLY A 176 -21.66 -11.38 -39.97
C GLY A 176 -22.29 -10.29 -39.10
N GLN A 177 -23.37 -10.60 -38.37
CA GLN A 177 -23.94 -9.63 -37.44
C GLN A 177 -22.95 -9.29 -36.31
N HIS A 178 -23.06 -8.07 -35.80
CA HIS A 178 -22.15 -7.58 -34.77
C HIS A 178 -22.42 -8.22 -33.40
N PHE A 179 -21.42 -8.87 -32.82
CA PHE A 179 -21.52 -9.53 -31.52
C PHE A 179 -22.05 -8.59 -30.42
N SER A 180 -21.53 -7.34 -30.37
CA SER A 180 -21.94 -6.37 -29.36
C SER A 180 -23.40 -5.94 -29.48
N ALA A 181 -23.95 -5.89 -30.68
CA ALA A 181 -25.37 -5.58 -30.91
C ALA A 181 -26.25 -6.71 -30.39
N LEU A 182 -25.94 -7.96 -30.77
CA LEU A 182 -26.69 -9.13 -30.33
C LEU A 182 -26.55 -9.33 -28.80
N ALA A 183 -25.38 -9.05 -28.21
CA ALA A 183 -25.21 -9.10 -26.77
C ALA A 183 -26.10 -8.09 -26.04
N LYS A 184 -26.17 -6.84 -26.51
CA LYS A 184 -27.04 -5.81 -25.94
C LYS A 184 -28.52 -6.18 -26.07
N GLN A 185 -28.88 -6.82 -27.16
CA GLN A 185 -30.26 -7.17 -27.49
C GLN A 185 -30.73 -8.41 -26.71
N TYR A 186 -29.95 -9.48 -26.70
CA TYR A 186 -30.40 -10.80 -26.26
C TYR A 186 -29.79 -11.27 -24.95
N SER A 187 -28.59 -10.76 -24.56
CA SER A 187 -27.91 -11.31 -23.38
C SER A 187 -28.65 -11.03 -22.08
N GLN A 188 -28.78 -12.07 -21.26
CA GLN A 188 -29.33 -11.99 -19.90
C GLN A 188 -28.23 -11.76 -18.84
N ASP A 189 -26.96 -11.70 -19.24
CA ASP A 189 -25.87 -11.39 -18.29
C ASP A 189 -25.82 -9.89 -17.97
N PRO A 190 -26.20 -9.45 -16.76
CA PRO A 190 -26.24 -8.04 -16.40
C PRO A 190 -24.84 -7.41 -16.33
N GLY A 191 -23.80 -8.22 -16.09
CA GLY A 191 -22.42 -7.73 -15.94
C GLY A 191 -21.75 -7.31 -17.24
N SER A 192 -22.11 -7.97 -18.36
CA SER A 192 -21.48 -7.74 -19.66
C SER A 192 -22.43 -7.24 -20.76
N ARG A 193 -23.74 -7.43 -20.62
CA ARG A 193 -24.74 -7.08 -21.63
C ARG A 193 -24.55 -5.66 -22.18
N THR A 194 -24.50 -4.67 -21.29
CA THR A 194 -24.37 -3.24 -21.66
C THR A 194 -23.03 -2.91 -22.31
N LYS A 195 -22.00 -3.71 -22.01
CA LYS A 195 -20.65 -3.64 -22.57
C LYS A 195 -20.48 -4.47 -23.84
N GLY A 196 -21.60 -4.93 -24.48
CA GLY A 196 -21.55 -5.74 -25.69
C GLY A 196 -21.03 -7.16 -25.46
N GLY A 197 -21.21 -7.70 -24.27
CA GLY A 197 -20.81 -9.05 -23.88
C GLY A 197 -19.38 -9.17 -23.36
N GLU A 198 -18.62 -8.07 -23.27
CA GLU A 198 -17.20 -8.08 -22.86
C GLU A 198 -17.03 -8.51 -21.41
N LEU A 199 -16.18 -9.53 -21.18
CA LEU A 199 -15.84 -10.06 -19.85
C LEU A 199 -14.46 -9.58 -19.36
N GLY A 200 -13.63 -9.06 -20.27
CA GLY A 200 -12.24 -8.74 -19.98
C GLY A 200 -11.37 -9.98 -19.85
N TRP A 201 -10.24 -9.85 -19.15
CA TRP A 201 -9.31 -10.95 -18.85
C TRP A 201 -9.77 -11.72 -17.63
N PHE A 202 -9.75 -13.05 -17.70
CA PHE A 202 -10.06 -13.93 -16.57
C PHE A 202 -9.15 -15.16 -16.57
N ARG A 203 -9.01 -15.76 -15.39
CA ARG A 203 -8.21 -16.96 -15.11
C ARG A 203 -9.11 -18.16 -14.91
N ARG A 204 -8.50 -19.35 -14.90
CA ARG A 204 -9.21 -20.56 -14.50
C ARG A 204 -9.79 -20.42 -13.08
N GLY A 205 -10.95 -21.03 -12.86
CA GLY A 205 -11.69 -20.96 -11.60
C GLY A 205 -12.60 -19.74 -11.45
N GLN A 206 -12.59 -18.79 -12.41
CA GLN A 206 -13.43 -17.57 -12.36
C GLN A 206 -14.74 -17.70 -13.15
N MET A 207 -14.86 -18.71 -14.01
CA MET A 207 -16.03 -18.94 -14.82
C MET A 207 -16.63 -20.33 -14.55
N VAL A 208 -17.90 -20.53 -14.93
CA VAL A 208 -18.52 -21.86 -14.82
C VAL A 208 -17.77 -22.90 -15.64
N PRO A 209 -17.69 -24.15 -15.19
CA PRO A 209 -16.77 -25.15 -15.77
C PRO A 209 -16.93 -25.37 -17.28
N SER A 210 -18.16 -25.43 -17.80
CA SER A 210 -18.41 -25.62 -19.24
C SER A 210 -17.93 -24.44 -20.07
N PHE A 211 -18.16 -23.22 -19.60
CA PHE A 211 -17.66 -21.99 -20.21
C PHE A 211 -16.12 -21.96 -20.21
N GLU A 212 -15.52 -22.21 -19.05
CA GLU A 212 -14.08 -22.20 -18.87
C GLU A 212 -13.39 -23.20 -19.78
N LYS A 213 -13.89 -24.45 -19.79
CA LYS A 213 -13.35 -25.52 -20.66
C LYS A 213 -13.27 -25.06 -22.11
N TYR A 214 -14.35 -24.45 -22.63
CA TYR A 214 -14.38 -23.94 -23.99
C TYR A 214 -13.43 -22.75 -24.18
N ALA A 215 -13.52 -21.73 -23.32
CA ALA A 215 -12.75 -20.50 -23.48
C ALA A 215 -11.24 -20.71 -23.46
N PHE A 216 -10.75 -21.69 -22.67
CA PHE A 216 -9.31 -21.99 -22.58
C PHE A 216 -8.80 -22.91 -23.70
N SER A 217 -9.67 -23.54 -24.51
CA SER A 217 -9.28 -24.45 -25.61
C SER A 217 -9.60 -23.91 -27.00
N ALA A 218 -10.65 -23.10 -27.15
CA ALA A 218 -11.15 -22.66 -28.45
C ALA A 218 -10.18 -21.76 -29.21
N PRO A 219 -10.16 -21.79 -30.54
CA PRO A 219 -9.40 -20.84 -31.33
C PRO A 219 -9.85 -19.40 -31.08
N ILE A 220 -8.88 -18.45 -31.15
CA ILE A 220 -9.16 -17.02 -31.04
C ILE A 220 -10.00 -16.57 -32.25
N GLY A 221 -11.02 -15.74 -31.98
CA GLY A 221 -11.93 -15.20 -33.01
C GLY A 221 -13.11 -16.09 -33.37
N GLN A 222 -13.06 -17.39 -33.06
CA GLN A 222 -14.13 -18.31 -33.39
C GLN A 222 -15.39 -18.11 -32.51
N ILE A 223 -16.56 -18.13 -33.12
CA ILE A 223 -17.85 -18.16 -32.43
C ILE A 223 -18.09 -19.61 -31.94
N SER A 224 -18.46 -19.77 -30.67
CA SER A 224 -18.77 -21.08 -30.11
C SER A 224 -20.10 -21.62 -30.61
N PRO A 225 -20.29 -22.94 -30.62
CA PRO A 225 -21.64 -23.49 -30.53
C PRO A 225 -22.27 -23.09 -29.18
N PRO A 226 -23.60 -23.29 -29.00
CA PRO A 226 -24.24 -23.07 -27.71
C PRO A 226 -23.64 -23.93 -26.59
N ILE A 227 -23.05 -23.27 -25.58
CA ILE A 227 -22.44 -23.95 -24.43
C ILE A 227 -23.41 -23.90 -23.24
N LYS A 228 -23.92 -25.06 -22.83
CA LYS A 228 -24.88 -25.17 -21.72
C LYS A 228 -24.20 -24.96 -20.37
N SER A 229 -24.85 -24.22 -19.48
CA SER A 229 -24.49 -24.08 -18.06
C SER A 229 -25.77 -24.12 -17.17
N ALA A 230 -25.58 -23.95 -15.86
CA ALA A 230 -26.68 -23.77 -14.92
C ALA A 230 -27.48 -22.46 -15.16
N PHE A 231 -26.90 -21.46 -15.83
CA PHE A 231 -27.53 -20.19 -16.11
C PHE A 231 -28.23 -20.10 -17.47
N GLY A 232 -28.10 -21.12 -18.32
CA GLY A 232 -28.61 -21.13 -19.67
C GLY A 232 -27.55 -21.53 -20.69
N TYR A 233 -27.63 -20.96 -21.88
CA TYR A 233 -26.74 -21.21 -22.99
C TYR A 233 -25.87 -19.99 -23.28
N HIS A 234 -24.58 -20.21 -23.40
CA HIS A 234 -23.60 -19.17 -23.73
C HIS A 234 -23.14 -19.31 -25.18
N ILE A 235 -23.10 -18.20 -25.90
CA ILE A 235 -22.34 -18.06 -27.13
C ILE A 235 -21.07 -17.28 -26.77
N ILE A 236 -19.91 -17.87 -27.02
CA ILE A 236 -18.62 -17.37 -26.54
C ILE A 236 -17.73 -17.04 -27.74
N GLN A 237 -16.98 -15.95 -27.64
CA GLN A 237 -15.89 -15.66 -28.56
C GLN A 237 -14.64 -15.28 -27.78
N VAL A 238 -13.58 -16.06 -27.93
CA VAL A 238 -12.25 -15.74 -27.38
C VAL A 238 -11.59 -14.67 -28.22
N GLN A 239 -11.18 -13.58 -27.61
CA GLN A 239 -10.56 -12.43 -28.26
C GLN A 239 -9.02 -12.48 -28.20
N ALA A 240 -8.50 -12.93 -27.05
CA ALA A 240 -7.04 -13.05 -26.82
C ALA A 240 -6.74 -14.08 -25.74
N ARG A 241 -5.51 -14.56 -25.72
CA ARG A 241 -5.02 -15.50 -24.69
C ARG A 241 -3.59 -15.16 -24.31
N LYS A 242 -3.31 -15.18 -23.01
CA LYS A 242 -1.97 -15.15 -22.44
C LYS A 242 -1.64 -16.56 -21.94
N PRO A 243 -0.59 -17.20 -22.43
CA PRO A 243 -0.20 -18.51 -21.96
C PRO A 243 0.27 -18.44 -20.50
N GLY A 244 -0.08 -19.45 -19.73
CA GLY A 244 0.53 -19.66 -18.43
C GLY A 244 1.96 -20.18 -18.57
N LYS A 245 2.79 -19.93 -17.56
CA LYS A 245 4.15 -20.42 -17.49
C LYS A 245 4.43 -20.92 -16.08
N LYS A 246 4.89 -22.16 -15.98
CA LYS A 246 5.38 -22.67 -14.71
C LYS A 246 6.65 -21.94 -14.32
N ALA A 247 6.70 -21.51 -13.06
CA ALA A 247 7.91 -20.90 -12.54
C ALA A 247 9.03 -21.93 -12.45
N THR A 248 10.23 -21.46 -12.70
CA THR A 248 11.47 -22.18 -12.39
C THR A 248 12.19 -21.47 -11.26
N LEU A 249 13.08 -22.17 -10.56
CA LEU A 249 13.91 -21.55 -9.53
C LEU A 249 14.62 -20.29 -10.08
N ALA A 250 15.20 -20.40 -11.29
CA ALA A 250 15.86 -19.26 -11.92
C ALA A 250 14.94 -18.07 -12.19
N SER A 251 13.67 -18.31 -12.59
CA SER A 251 12.72 -17.22 -12.85
C SER A 251 12.16 -16.57 -11.59
N ALA A 252 12.18 -17.28 -10.46
CA ALA A 252 11.65 -16.81 -9.17
C ALA A 252 12.75 -16.36 -8.20
N HIS A 253 14.03 -16.65 -8.52
CA HIS A 253 15.17 -16.48 -7.64
C HIS A 253 15.22 -15.11 -6.98
N ASP A 254 15.23 -14.04 -7.75
CA ASP A 254 15.39 -12.68 -7.21
C ASP A 254 14.21 -12.27 -6.33
N GLN A 255 12.98 -12.69 -6.69
CA GLN A 255 11.79 -12.44 -5.87
C GLN A 255 11.88 -13.18 -4.53
N ILE A 256 12.39 -14.42 -4.54
CA ILE A 256 12.56 -15.23 -3.32
C ILE A 256 13.65 -14.63 -2.45
N VAL A 257 14.79 -14.25 -3.02
CA VAL A 257 15.88 -13.59 -2.27
C VAL A 257 15.37 -12.32 -1.62
N GLN A 258 14.62 -11.49 -2.33
CA GLN A 258 14.01 -10.29 -1.76
C GLN A 258 13.02 -10.60 -0.64
N ALA A 259 12.14 -11.59 -0.82
CA ALA A 259 11.16 -11.98 0.19
C ALA A 259 11.84 -12.52 1.47
N LEU A 260 12.83 -13.38 1.32
CA LEU A 260 13.59 -13.94 2.45
C LEU A 260 14.41 -12.85 3.17
N ARG A 261 15.04 -11.94 2.42
CA ARG A 261 15.76 -10.79 2.98
C ARG A 261 14.81 -9.92 3.79
N GLN A 262 13.68 -9.52 3.23
CA GLN A 262 12.68 -8.72 3.92
C GLN A 262 12.14 -9.42 5.19
N GLN A 263 11.96 -10.74 5.14
CA GLN A 263 11.56 -11.52 6.31
C GLN A 263 12.61 -11.49 7.42
N GLN A 264 13.91 -11.50 7.08
CA GLN A 264 15.01 -11.40 8.05
C GLN A 264 15.25 -9.97 8.54
N GLU A 265 15.05 -8.96 7.71
CA GLU A 265 15.20 -7.54 8.04
C GLU A 265 14.09 -7.03 8.97
N ALA A 266 12.84 -7.44 8.73
CA ALA A 266 11.67 -6.92 9.46
C ALA A 266 11.80 -6.94 10.99
N PRO A 267 12.27 -8.02 11.65
CA PRO A 267 12.44 -8.04 13.11
C PRO A 267 13.61 -7.18 13.60
N LEU A 268 14.53 -6.78 12.73
CA LEU A 268 15.71 -5.99 13.10
C LEU A 268 15.44 -4.48 13.06
N VAL A 269 14.45 -4.03 12.31
CA VAL A 269 14.17 -2.59 12.12
C VAL A 269 13.82 -1.91 13.44
N GLN A 270 12.89 -2.43 14.21
CA GLN A 270 12.46 -1.80 15.47
C GLN A 270 13.57 -1.74 16.53
N PRO A 271 14.33 -2.82 16.81
CA PRO A 271 15.49 -2.74 17.69
C PRO A 271 16.55 -1.75 17.20
N PHE A 272 16.77 -1.68 15.89
CA PHE A 272 17.70 -0.72 15.31
C PHE A 272 17.25 0.72 15.57
N LEU A 273 15.99 1.08 15.25
CA LEU A 273 15.43 2.40 15.49
C LEU A 273 15.47 2.77 16.98
N ALA A 274 15.13 1.83 17.86
CA ALA A 274 15.25 2.03 19.30
C ALA A 274 16.70 2.31 19.72
N SER A 275 17.68 1.61 19.12
CA SER A 275 19.09 1.85 19.40
C SER A 275 19.56 3.24 18.95
N LEU A 276 19.04 3.75 17.82
CA LEU A 276 19.32 5.13 17.37
C LEU A 276 18.80 6.14 18.38
N GLN A 277 17.57 5.96 18.85
CA GLN A 277 16.95 6.84 19.82
C GLN A 277 17.68 6.82 21.17
N GLN A 278 18.09 5.65 21.65
CA GLN A 278 18.85 5.51 22.92
C GLN A 278 20.23 6.16 22.88
N LYS A 279 20.91 6.10 21.73
CA LYS A 279 22.26 6.69 21.56
C LYS A 279 22.20 8.19 21.28
N ALA A 280 21.04 8.71 20.89
CA ALA A 280 20.88 10.12 20.53
C ALA A 280 20.80 11.00 21.77
N LYS A 281 21.43 12.18 21.71
CA LYS A 281 21.17 13.25 22.67
C LYS A 281 19.97 14.07 22.17
N ILE A 282 18.78 13.70 22.63
CA ILE A 282 17.55 14.45 22.33
C ILE A 282 17.35 15.50 23.43
N VAL A 283 17.29 16.77 23.06
CA VAL A 283 16.99 17.88 23.95
C VAL A 283 15.61 18.41 23.60
N VAL A 284 14.67 18.27 24.54
CA VAL A 284 13.32 18.82 24.36
C VAL A 284 13.30 20.24 24.93
N ASN A 285 13.20 21.21 24.04
CA ASN A 285 13.21 22.62 24.41
C ASN A 285 11.84 23.11 24.87
N ASP A 286 10.76 22.45 24.46
CA ASP A 286 9.39 22.75 24.85
C ASP A 286 8.89 21.72 25.87
N PRO A 287 8.57 22.15 27.13
CA PRO A 287 8.11 21.25 28.18
C PRO A 287 6.83 20.46 27.83
N ALA A 288 5.99 20.96 26.92
CA ALA A 288 4.77 20.29 26.48
C ALA A 288 5.04 18.93 25.83
N PHE A 289 6.22 18.77 25.22
CA PHE A 289 6.63 17.53 24.53
C PHE A 289 7.63 16.67 25.34
N ALA A 290 7.94 17.06 26.58
CA ALA A 290 8.94 16.34 27.38
C ALA A 290 8.60 14.86 27.59
N SER A 291 7.32 14.52 27.72
CA SER A 291 6.85 13.15 27.90
C SER A 291 7.02 12.27 26.67
N LEU A 292 7.15 12.86 25.47
CA LEU A 292 7.29 12.11 24.20
C LEU A 292 8.68 11.50 24.04
N PHE A 293 9.68 12.09 24.71
CA PHE A 293 11.10 11.68 24.59
C PHE A 293 11.66 11.52 26.01
N PRO A 294 11.23 10.47 26.75
CA PRO A 294 11.75 10.23 28.09
C PRO A 294 13.27 10.02 28.00
N THR A 295 14.00 10.69 28.88
CA THR A 295 15.46 10.48 28.98
C THR A 295 15.68 8.99 29.27
N PRO A 296 16.54 8.29 28.48
CA PRO A 296 16.83 6.89 28.75
C PRO A 296 17.34 6.75 30.18
N ALA A 297 16.76 5.82 30.94
CA ALA A 297 17.33 5.47 32.22
C ALA A 297 18.80 5.05 32.00
N PRO A 298 19.74 5.50 32.85
CA PRO A 298 21.14 5.08 32.74
C PRO A 298 21.17 3.56 32.70
N LEU A 299 21.83 2.99 31.68
CA LEU A 299 22.05 1.55 31.60
C LEU A 299 22.61 1.10 32.93
N PRO A 300 22.09 0.02 33.55
CA PRO A 300 22.71 -0.52 34.75
C PRO A 300 24.17 -0.78 34.39
N SER A 301 25.07 -0.10 35.11
CA SER A 301 26.51 -0.35 35.00
C SER A 301 26.72 -1.86 35.05
N ALA A 302 27.33 -2.40 33.99
CA ALA A 302 27.66 -3.82 33.98
C ALA A 302 28.36 -4.16 35.31
N ALA A 303 27.68 -4.91 36.16
CA ALA A 303 28.30 -5.42 37.36
C ALA A 303 29.57 -6.18 36.94
N PRO A 304 30.71 -5.97 37.62
CA PRO A 304 31.92 -6.68 37.27
C PRO A 304 31.62 -8.18 37.30
N ALA A 305 31.97 -8.87 36.21
CA ALA A 305 31.78 -10.31 36.08
C ALA A 305 32.34 -11.01 37.32
N ALA A 306 31.52 -11.76 38.04
CA ALA A 306 31.97 -12.58 39.14
C ALA A 306 33.07 -13.52 38.63
N PRO A 307 34.15 -13.71 39.40
CA PRO A 307 35.26 -14.60 38.99
C PRO A 307 34.70 -16.02 38.78
N ALA A 308 35.06 -16.60 37.63
CA ALA A 308 34.66 -17.96 37.27
C ALA A 308 35.04 -18.95 38.37
N ALA A 309 34.08 -19.74 38.84
CA ALA A 309 34.31 -20.82 39.78
C ALA A 309 35.31 -21.82 39.17
N PRO A 310 36.26 -22.36 39.97
CA PRO A 310 37.23 -23.33 39.48
C PRO A 310 36.54 -24.64 39.06
N ALA A 311 36.97 -25.18 37.91
CA ALA A 311 36.47 -26.44 37.38
C ALA A 311 36.71 -27.59 38.41
N PRO A 312 35.75 -28.56 38.52
CA PRO A 312 35.95 -29.71 39.41
C PRO A 312 37.10 -30.58 38.92
N ALA A 313 37.98 -30.93 39.84
CA ALA A 313 39.13 -31.81 39.62
C ALA A 313 38.69 -33.20 39.14
N ALA A 314 39.26 -33.68 38.05
CA ALA A 314 39.07 -35.04 37.56
C ALA A 314 39.64 -36.04 38.61
N THR A 315 38.76 -36.85 39.18
CA THR A 315 39.15 -38.02 40.00
C THR A 315 39.49 -39.17 39.05
N LYS A 316 40.63 -39.74 39.28
CA LYS A 316 41.12 -40.94 38.61
C LYS A 316 40.26 -42.17 38.92
#